data_49334e16730bef56e6c3440edbfe1a88
#
_entry.id   49334e16730bef56e6c3440edbfe1a88
#
_cell.length_a   1.000
_cell.length_b   1.000
_cell.length_c   1.000
_cell.angle_alpha   90.00
_cell.angle_beta   90.00
_cell.angle_gamma   90.00
#
_symmetry.space_group_name_H-M   'P 1'
#
loop_
_entity.id
_entity.type
_entity.pdbx_description
1 polymer ?
#
loop_
_entity_poly.entity_id
_entity_poly.type
_entity_poly.pdbx_seq_one_letter_code
_entity_poly.pdbx_strand_id
1 'polypeptide(L)'
;MYLTKVDGMTPQGKAWHPSIDELLSPKLQVVQRKEDARGTVFARLKDDYRKNDNLIEKWCFVLDIDKSSFDVGTMLIEGLQGFQGCFHTTFSHDPKNNKY
;
A
#
# COMPACT_ATOMS: atom_id res chain seq x y z
N MET A 1 -13.51 4.38 -6.33
CA MET A 1 -12.06 4.18 -6.33
C MET A 1 -11.77 2.81 -6.93
N TYR A 2 -10.86 2.73 -7.88
CA TYR A 2 -10.55 1.50 -8.62
C TYR A 2 -9.12 1.09 -8.32
N LEU A 3 -8.95 0.00 -7.59
CA LEU A 3 -7.66 -0.53 -7.17
C LEU A 3 -7.46 -1.95 -7.70
N THR A 4 -6.28 -2.50 -7.54
CA THR A 4 -5.97 -3.88 -7.93
C THR A 4 -5.38 -4.64 -6.74
N LYS A 5 -6.01 -5.73 -6.35
CA LYS A 5 -5.47 -6.66 -5.34
C LYS A 5 -4.53 -7.67 -5.99
N VAL A 6 -3.42 -7.94 -5.35
CA VAL A 6 -2.45 -8.94 -5.78
C VAL A 6 -2.11 -9.88 -4.62
N ASP A 7 -1.80 -11.13 -4.95
CA ASP A 7 -1.37 -12.14 -3.99
C ASP A 7 0.14 -12.36 -4.14
N GLY A 8 0.90 -12.02 -3.09
CA GLY A 8 2.34 -12.21 -3.08
C GLY A 8 3.03 -11.51 -4.24
N MET A 9 3.86 -12.24 -4.95
CA MET A 9 4.61 -11.75 -6.10
C MET A 9 3.93 -12.03 -7.44
N THR A 10 2.70 -12.56 -7.40
CA THR A 10 1.95 -12.90 -8.61
C THR A 10 1.58 -11.64 -9.39
N PRO A 11 1.87 -11.56 -10.69
CA PRO A 11 1.55 -10.37 -11.47
C PRO A 11 0.06 -10.23 -11.78
N GLN A 12 -0.68 -11.32 -11.86
CA GLN A 12 -2.12 -11.28 -12.11
C GLN A 12 -2.86 -10.85 -10.84
N GLY A 13 -3.61 -9.78 -10.93
CA GLY A 13 -4.40 -9.25 -9.83
C GLY A 13 -5.90 -9.40 -10.06
N LYS A 14 -6.66 -8.78 -9.18
CA LYS A 14 -8.12 -8.64 -9.25
C LYS A 14 -8.50 -7.18 -9.04
N ALA A 15 -9.45 -6.70 -9.83
CA ALA A 15 -10.05 -5.38 -9.61
C ALA A 15 -10.73 -5.32 -8.23
N TRP A 16 -10.59 -4.19 -7.56
CA TRP A 16 -11.19 -3.94 -6.27
C TRP A 16 -11.75 -2.53 -6.21
N HIS A 17 -13.00 -2.43 -5.78
CA HIS A 17 -13.70 -1.14 -5.68
C HIS A 17 -14.09 -0.87 -4.21
N PRO A 18 -13.13 -0.57 -3.33
CA PRO A 18 -13.45 -0.35 -1.93
C PRO A 18 -14.14 1.00 -1.73
N SER A 19 -14.95 1.08 -0.68
CA SER A 19 -15.30 2.35 -0.05
C SER A 19 -14.07 2.87 0.73
N ILE A 20 -14.12 4.14 1.13
CA ILE A 20 -13.06 4.68 2.01
C ILE A 20 -12.99 3.89 3.32
N ASP A 21 -14.13 3.54 3.90
CA ASP A 21 -14.18 2.77 5.15
C ASP A 21 -13.55 1.39 5.00
N GLU A 22 -13.82 0.69 3.92
CA GLU A 22 -13.19 -0.60 3.63
C GLU A 22 -11.67 -0.48 3.47
N LEU A 23 -11.21 0.58 2.80
CA LEU A 23 -9.80 0.84 2.60
C LEU A 23 -9.08 1.13 3.92
N LEU A 24 -9.72 1.87 4.82
CA LEU A 24 -9.16 2.26 6.12
C LEU A 24 -9.31 1.19 7.21
N SER A 25 -9.95 0.07 6.91
CA SER A 25 -10.18 -1.03 7.86
C SER A 25 -9.54 -2.33 7.37
N PRO A 26 -8.23 -2.35 7.09
CA PRO A 26 -7.57 -3.55 6.61
C PRO A 26 -7.53 -4.63 7.69
N LYS A 27 -7.66 -5.88 7.27
CA LYS A 27 -7.47 -7.02 8.15
C LYS A 27 -5.98 -7.29 8.33
N LEU A 28 -5.59 -7.55 9.56
CA LEU A 28 -4.23 -7.96 9.85
C LEU A 28 -3.89 -9.25 9.10
N GLN A 29 -2.73 -9.25 8.44
CA GLN A 29 -2.17 -10.44 7.80
C GLN A 29 -1.04 -10.98 8.66
N VAL A 30 -1.04 -12.28 8.89
CA VAL A 30 0.07 -12.98 9.55
C VAL A 30 0.63 -13.97 8.55
N VAL A 31 1.81 -13.68 8.01
CA VAL A 31 2.49 -14.52 7.01
C VAL A 31 3.95 -14.70 7.42
N GLN A 32 4.54 -15.84 7.08
CA GLN A 32 5.94 -16.14 7.42
C GLN A 32 6.90 -15.57 6.38
N ARG A 33 6.49 -15.50 5.12
CA ARG A 33 7.32 -15.00 4.02
C ARG A 33 6.65 -13.82 3.34
N LYS A 34 7.47 -12.86 2.92
CA LYS A 34 6.99 -11.67 2.20
C LYS A 34 6.21 -12.03 0.94
N GLU A 35 6.61 -13.10 0.26
CA GLU A 35 5.99 -13.58 -0.98
C GLU A 35 4.54 -14.07 -0.76
N ASP A 36 4.19 -14.42 0.47
CA ASP A 36 2.84 -14.89 0.81
C ASP A 36 1.91 -13.74 1.22
N ALA A 37 2.45 -12.54 1.39
CA ALA A 37 1.66 -11.37 1.76
C ALA A 37 0.80 -10.88 0.58
N ARG A 38 -0.46 -10.58 0.87
CA ARG A 38 -1.35 -9.94 -0.11
C ARG A 38 -1.05 -8.45 -0.14
N GLY A 39 -1.17 -7.86 -1.31
CA GLY A 39 -0.92 -6.44 -1.51
C GLY A 39 -2.02 -5.75 -2.29
N THR A 40 -1.88 -4.44 -2.39
CA THR A 40 -2.79 -3.59 -3.17
C THR A 40 -1.97 -2.68 -4.06
N VAL A 41 -2.29 -2.66 -5.34
CA VAL A 41 -1.80 -1.64 -6.26
C VAL A 41 -2.83 -0.52 -6.30
N PHE A 42 -2.41 0.71 -5.97
CA PHE A 42 -3.30 1.88 -5.90
C PHE A 42 -3.52 2.48 -7.29
N ALA A 43 -3.88 1.63 -8.22
CA ALA A 43 -4.07 1.98 -9.61
C ALA A 43 -5.02 1.02 -10.30
N ARG A 44 -5.60 1.50 -11.41
CA ARG A 44 -6.29 0.66 -12.37
C ARG A 44 -5.27 0.15 -13.40
N LEU A 45 -5.25 -1.16 -13.62
CA LEU A 45 -4.34 -1.81 -14.57
C LEU A 45 -5.12 -2.47 -15.69
N LYS A 46 -4.59 -2.41 -16.89
CA LYS A 46 -5.12 -3.15 -18.04
C LYS A 46 -5.07 -4.65 -17.73
N ASP A 47 -6.20 -5.33 -17.93
CA ASP A 47 -6.35 -6.77 -17.67
C ASP A 47 -6.04 -7.18 -16.22
N ASP A 48 -6.03 -6.22 -15.28
CA ASP A 48 -5.64 -6.42 -13.87
C ASP A 48 -4.25 -7.03 -13.70
N TYR A 49 -3.42 -6.91 -14.72
CA TYR A 49 -2.06 -7.46 -14.75
C TYR A 49 -1.03 -6.42 -14.33
N ARG A 50 -0.22 -6.76 -13.34
CA ARG A 50 0.79 -5.87 -12.76
C ARG A 50 2.02 -5.75 -13.66
N LYS A 51 2.00 -4.74 -14.50
CA LYS A 51 3.08 -4.35 -15.40
C LYS A 51 3.03 -2.83 -15.59
N ASN A 52 4.17 -2.17 -15.63
CA ASN A 52 4.23 -0.71 -15.74
C ASN A 52 3.47 -0.16 -16.95
N ASP A 53 3.57 -0.84 -18.09
CA ASP A 53 2.89 -0.44 -19.32
C ASP A 53 1.36 -0.59 -19.25
N ASN A 54 0.86 -1.33 -18.26
CA ASN A 54 -0.57 -1.56 -18.06
C ASN A 54 -1.24 -0.50 -17.18
N LEU A 55 -0.51 0.48 -16.68
CA LEU A 55 -1.06 1.54 -15.85
C LEU A 55 -2.03 2.40 -16.65
N ILE A 56 -3.30 2.41 -16.23
CA ILE A 56 -4.35 3.22 -16.84
C ILE A 56 -4.56 4.49 -16.03
N GLU A 57 -4.69 4.36 -14.69
CA GLU A 57 -5.11 5.44 -13.82
C GLU A 57 -4.58 5.22 -12.41
N LYS A 58 -4.08 6.29 -11.79
CA LYS A 58 -3.65 6.31 -10.38
C LYS A 58 -4.62 7.15 -9.57
N TRP A 59 -4.89 6.72 -8.34
CA TRP A 59 -5.83 7.38 -7.44
C TRP A 59 -5.16 8.18 -6.34
N CYS A 60 -3.90 7.88 -6.03
CA CYS A 60 -3.20 8.55 -4.95
C CYS A 60 -1.68 8.47 -5.16
N PHE A 61 -0.96 9.26 -4.39
CA PHE A 61 0.47 9.06 -4.22
C PHE A 61 0.70 7.98 -3.18
N VAL A 62 1.64 7.10 -3.44
CA VAL A 62 2.08 6.07 -2.50
C VAL A 62 3.52 6.37 -2.12
N LEU A 63 3.74 6.55 -0.82
CA LEU A 63 5.07 6.75 -0.27
C LEU A 63 5.48 5.47 0.45
N ASP A 64 6.60 4.89 0.03
CA ASP A 64 7.17 3.72 0.68
C ASP A 64 8.31 4.18 1.60
N ILE A 65 8.10 4.01 2.91
CA ILE A 65 9.07 4.39 3.93
C ILE A 65 9.73 3.12 4.44
N ASP A 66 10.84 2.76 3.84
CA ASP A 66 11.58 1.56 4.21
C ASP A 66 12.40 1.77 5.47
N LYS A 67 13.18 2.85 5.52
CA LYS A 67 14.01 3.20 6.66
C LYS A 67 13.98 4.70 6.88
N SER A 68 13.77 5.12 8.13
CA SER A 68 13.67 6.53 8.49
C SER A 68 14.50 6.85 9.71
N SER A 69 15.22 7.97 9.70
CA SER A 69 15.88 8.56 10.86
C SER A 69 14.94 9.46 11.67
N PHE A 70 13.70 9.63 11.22
CA PHE A 70 12.70 10.48 11.86
C PHE A 70 11.60 9.65 12.48
N ASP A 71 10.90 10.21 13.47
CA ASP A 71 9.63 9.67 13.90
C ASP A 71 8.62 9.81 12.77
N VAL A 72 8.11 8.68 12.29
CA VAL A 72 7.16 8.64 11.16
C VAL A 72 5.87 9.36 11.50
N GLY A 73 5.38 9.24 12.73
CA GLY A 73 4.17 9.95 13.16
C GLY A 73 4.32 11.46 13.03
N THR A 74 5.43 12.02 13.50
CA THR A 74 5.74 13.45 13.37
C THR A 74 5.88 13.86 11.91
N MET A 75 6.57 13.06 11.11
CA MET A 75 6.75 13.32 9.69
C MET A 75 5.40 13.38 8.95
N LEU A 76 4.48 12.47 9.25
CA LEU A 76 3.16 12.44 8.62
C LEU A 76 2.30 13.64 9.04
N ILE A 77 2.33 14.02 10.32
CA ILE A 77 1.57 15.16 10.82
C ILE A 77 2.08 16.47 10.19
N GLU A 78 3.39 16.68 10.19
CA GLU A 78 3.98 17.94 9.72
C GLU A 78 4.07 18.01 8.20
N GLY A 79 4.47 16.90 7.54
CA GLY A 79 4.73 16.89 6.11
C GLY A 79 3.50 16.75 5.24
N LEU A 80 2.44 16.12 5.75
CA LEU A 80 1.21 15.85 5.00
C LEU A 80 0.02 16.65 5.49
N GLN A 81 0.25 17.70 6.27
CA GLN A 81 -0.79 18.58 6.76
C GLN A 81 -1.55 19.21 5.57
N GLY A 82 -2.88 19.13 5.61
CA GLY A 82 -3.74 19.61 4.54
C GLY A 82 -4.02 18.57 3.43
N PHE A 83 -3.41 17.39 3.50
CA PHE A 83 -3.69 16.29 2.59
C PHE A 83 -4.50 15.20 3.28
N GLN A 84 -5.43 14.63 2.55
CA GLN A 84 -6.15 13.45 3.01
C GLN A 84 -5.32 12.21 2.68
N GLY A 85 -5.11 11.34 3.67
CA GLY A 85 -4.33 10.14 3.46
C GLY A 85 -4.46 9.14 4.60
N CYS A 86 -3.83 8.01 4.43
CA CYS A 86 -3.69 6.99 5.45
C CYS A 86 -2.34 6.31 5.32
N PHE A 87 -1.94 5.59 6.35
CA PHE A 87 -0.77 4.73 6.25
C PHE A 87 -1.02 3.38 6.92
N HIS A 88 -0.24 2.39 6.54
CA HIS A 88 -0.24 1.08 7.16
C HIS A 88 1.20 0.56 7.24
N THR A 89 1.42 -0.39 8.14
CA THR A 89 2.70 -1.05 8.28
C THR A 89 2.91 -2.07 7.16
N THR A 90 4.15 -2.41 6.90
CA THR A 90 4.55 -3.40 5.89
C THR A 90 5.03 -4.69 6.56
N PHE A 91 5.32 -5.71 5.75
CA PHE A 91 5.87 -6.98 6.24
C PHE A 91 7.15 -6.78 7.06
N SER A 92 8.01 -5.84 6.67
CA SER A 92 9.29 -5.57 7.33
C SER A 92 9.18 -4.57 8.48
N HIS A 93 7.97 -4.33 9.00
CA HIS A 93 7.75 -3.38 10.09
C HIS A 93 8.60 -3.72 11.31
N ASP A 94 9.50 -2.82 11.68
CA ASP A 94 10.36 -2.91 12.86
C ASP A 94 10.71 -1.49 13.32
N PRO A 95 9.90 -0.89 14.21
CA PRO A 95 10.11 0.49 14.64
C PRO A 95 11.39 0.69 15.43
N LYS A 96 11.94 -0.36 16.06
CA LYS A 96 13.23 -0.28 16.76
C LYS A 96 14.39 0.00 15.81
N ASN A 97 14.27 -0.43 14.56
CA ASN A 97 15.26 -0.19 13.49
C ASN A 97 14.75 0.80 12.44
N ASN A 98 13.73 1.59 12.77
CA ASN A 98 13.13 2.60 11.88
C ASN A 98 12.60 2.03 10.55
N LYS A 99 12.07 0.81 10.57
CA LYS A 99 11.44 0.17 9.42
C LYS A 99 9.93 0.14 9.60
N TYR A 100 9.25 0.57 8.60
CA TYR A 100 7.80 0.73 8.60
C TYR A 100 7.18 0.09 7.36
#